data_b26f4b64496aac825e1fe0e9d94ed70f
#
_entry.id   b26f4b64496aac825e1fe0e9d94ed70f
#
_cell.length_a   1.000
_cell.length_b   1.000
_cell.length_c   1.000
_cell.angle_alpha   90.00
_cell.angle_beta   90.00
_cell.angle_gamma   90.00
#
_symmetry.space_group_name_H-M   'P 1'
#
loop_
_entity.id
_entity.type
_entity.pdbx_description
1 polymer ?
#
loop_
_entity_poly.entity_id
_entity_poly.type
_entity_poly.pdbx_seq_one_letter_code
_entity_poly.pdbx_strand_id
1 'polypeptide(L)'
;MSTGLVNMLLTKRQQEIWEFLVEYVDAHGYPPTVREIGEQVGLASPSTVHAHLANLERAGLIKRDPTKPRALELSGRVAREAAGTTHALPLLGQIAAGGPLLAEQNVDAYISVPEPLSKGGEEFLLRVRGDSMRDAGILENDYVVVRRQQDARDGEIVVALVGDDEAADEATVKRFFRDKGGVRLQPENEAYEPIHAAHVQILGKVIGVFRTL
;
A
#
# COMPACT_ATOMS: atom_id res chain seq x y z
N MET A 1 14.36 3.67 7.84
CA MET A 1 15.43 4.10 8.76
C MET A 1 16.74 3.81 8.12
N SER A 2 17.56 4.83 8.00
CA SER A 2 18.75 4.91 7.16
C SER A 2 19.79 3.83 7.44
N THR A 3 20.38 3.29 6.40
CA THR A 3 21.60 2.47 6.33
C THR A 3 22.74 3.03 7.25
N GLY A 4 22.72 4.32 7.57
CA GLY A 4 23.70 4.97 8.43
C GLY A 4 23.68 4.60 9.91
N LEU A 5 22.55 4.19 10.48
CA LEU A 5 22.44 3.80 11.90
C LEU A 5 22.91 2.36 12.14
N VAL A 6 22.78 1.48 11.16
CA VAL A 6 23.26 0.09 11.23
C VAL A 6 24.80 0.05 11.23
N ASN A 7 25.45 0.95 10.49
CA ASN A 7 26.92 1.05 10.41
C ASN A 7 27.61 1.48 11.72
N MET A 8 26.88 2.10 12.66
CA MET A 8 27.49 2.52 13.96
C MET A 8 27.55 1.40 15.01
N LEU A 9 26.89 0.26 14.80
CA LEU A 9 26.76 -0.83 15.78
C LEU A 9 27.50 -2.10 15.38
N LEU A 10 27.98 -2.21 14.14
CA LEU A 10 28.65 -3.41 13.63
C LEU A 10 30.16 -3.22 13.47
N THR A 11 30.90 -4.27 13.74
CA THR A 11 32.33 -4.31 13.33
C THR A 11 32.42 -4.43 11.80
N LYS A 12 33.54 -4.01 11.21
CA LYS A 12 33.77 -4.08 9.77
C LYS A 12 33.41 -5.48 9.19
N ARG A 13 33.84 -6.55 9.89
CA ARG A 13 33.56 -7.92 9.46
C ARG A 13 32.09 -8.32 9.56
N GLN A 14 31.37 -7.83 10.56
CA GLN A 14 29.93 -8.04 10.69
C GLN A 14 29.16 -7.30 9.59
N GLN A 15 29.64 -6.13 9.20
CA GLN A 15 29.08 -5.37 8.11
C GLN A 15 29.28 -6.08 6.76
N GLU A 16 30.47 -6.58 6.46
CA GLU A 16 30.77 -7.36 5.25
C GLU A 16 29.84 -8.59 5.15
N ILE A 17 29.65 -9.31 6.26
CA ILE A 17 28.72 -10.46 6.30
C ILE A 17 27.28 -10.02 6.08
N TRP A 18 26.86 -8.92 6.72
CA TRP A 18 25.50 -8.41 6.56
C TRP A 18 25.21 -7.97 5.13
N GLU A 19 26.09 -7.21 4.49
CA GLU A 19 25.97 -6.77 3.11
C GLU A 19 25.87 -7.97 2.15
N PHE A 20 26.74 -8.97 2.33
CA PHE A 20 26.68 -10.22 1.54
C PHE A 20 25.36 -10.96 1.74
N LEU A 21 24.86 -11.10 2.96
CA LEU A 21 23.58 -11.74 3.24
C LEU A 21 22.43 -11.05 2.51
N VAL A 22 22.41 -9.72 2.52
CA VAL A 22 21.38 -8.93 1.82
C VAL A 22 21.46 -9.15 0.32
N GLU A 23 22.63 -8.98 -0.29
CA GLU A 23 22.83 -9.16 -1.73
C GLU A 23 22.50 -10.58 -2.21
N TYR A 24 22.92 -11.60 -1.44
CA TYR A 24 22.68 -13.00 -1.79
C TYR A 24 21.19 -13.35 -1.76
N VAL A 25 20.49 -12.93 -0.72
CA VAL A 25 19.04 -13.15 -0.61
C VAL A 25 18.29 -12.37 -1.68
N ASP A 26 18.75 -11.17 -2.07
CA ASP A 26 18.17 -10.39 -3.17
C ASP A 26 18.29 -11.09 -4.51
N ALA A 27 19.46 -11.69 -4.74
CA ALA A 27 19.73 -12.35 -6.01
C ALA A 27 19.09 -13.75 -6.14
N HIS A 28 18.97 -14.50 -5.04
CA HIS A 28 18.60 -15.92 -5.07
C HIS A 28 17.25 -16.24 -4.42
N GLY A 29 16.68 -15.33 -3.62
CA GLY A 29 15.40 -15.55 -2.90
C GLY A 29 15.52 -16.46 -1.65
N TYR A 30 16.73 -16.92 -1.30
CA TYR A 30 17.00 -17.73 -0.11
C TYR A 30 18.36 -17.37 0.49
N PRO A 31 18.62 -17.62 1.79
CA PRO A 31 19.87 -17.28 2.43
C PRO A 31 21.01 -18.22 2.05
N PRO A 32 22.28 -17.71 2.05
CA PRO A 32 23.45 -18.54 1.82
C PRO A 32 23.71 -19.50 2.97
N THR A 33 24.47 -20.56 2.72
CA THR A 33 24.98 -21.46 3.74
C THR A 33 26.13 -20.83 4.52
N VAL A 34 26.41 -21.36 5.72
CA VAL A 34 27.56 -20.94 6.55
C VAL A 34 28.88 -21.06 5.78
N ARG A 35 28.99 -22.05 4.89
CA ARG A 35 30.16 -22.25 4.06
C ARG A 35 30.30 -21.16 3.00
N GLU A 36 29.25 -20.82 2.28
CA GLU A 36 29.23 -19.74 1.29
C GLU A 36 29.55 -18.39 1.93
N ILE A 37 29.02 -18.13 3.15
CA ILE A 37 29.37 -16.93 3.91
C ILE A 37 30.87 -16.93 4.23
N GLY A 38 31.40 -18.05 4.72
CA GLY A 38 32.82 -18.15 5.05
C GLY A 38 33.72 -17.92 3.84
N GLU A 39 33.41 -18.54 2.70
CA GLU A 39 34.15 -18.39 1.44
C GLU A 39 34.13 -16.93 0.96
N GLN A 40 32.97 -16.26 1.00
CA GLN A 40 32.82 -14.88 0.55
C GLN A 40 33.62 -13.88 1.39
N VAL A 41 33.59 -14.04 2.72
CA VAL A 41 34.31 -13.09 3.62
C VAL A 41 35.66 -13.57 4.06
N GLY A 42 36.21 -14.65 3.48
CA GLY A 42 37.53 -15.16 3.77
C GLY A 42 37.71 -15.73 5.19
N LEU A 43 36.65 -16.36 5.73
CA LEU A 43 36.69 -17.04 7.04
C LEU A 43 36.77 -18.56 6.85
N ALA A 44 37.89 -19.16 7.22
CA ALA A 44 38.12 -20.61 7.10
C ALA A 44 37.33 -21.45 8.13
N SER A 45 36.97 -20.87 9.27
CA SER A 45 36.30 -21.59 10.36
C SER A 45 34.82 -21.35 10.40
N PRO A 46 33.98 -22.40 10.23
CA PRO A 46 32.50 -22.28 10.38
C PRO A 46 32.12 -21.74 11.77
N SER A 47 32.83 -22.05 12.82
CA SER A 47 32.55 -21.56 14.17
C SER A 47 32.67 -20.04 14.26
N THR A 48 33.63 -19.44 13.52
CA THR A 48 33.80 -17.99 13.46
C THR A 48 32.61 -17.33 12.73
N VAL A 49 32.14 -17.93 11.64
CA VAL A 49 30.93 -17.47 10.93
C VAL A 49 29.75 -17.54 11.86
N HIS A 50 29.52 -18.63 12.58
CA HIS A 50 28.45 -18.76 13.57
C HIS A 50 28.51 -17.70 14.67
N ALA A 51 29.70 -17.34 15.15
CA ALA A 51 29.86 -16.27 16.14
C ALA A 51 29.43 -14.89 15.58
N HIS A 52 29.79 -14.58 14.34
CA HIS A 52 29.34 -13.34 13.67
C HIS A 52 27.85 -13.32 13.43
N LEU A 53 27.27 -14.43 12.98
CA LEU A 53 25.82 -14.55 12.81
C LEU A 53 25.06 -14.38 14.14
N ALA A 54 25.57 -14.94 15.25
CA ALA A 54 24.98 -14.73 16.58
C ALA A 54 25.06 -13.26 17.04
N ASN A 55 26.09 -12.51 16.61
CA ASN A 55 26.17 -11.08 16.87
C ASN A 55 25.16 -10.29 16.05
N LEU A 56 24.96 -10.62 14.77
CA LEU A 56 23.95 -10.00 13.91
C LEU A 56 22.54 -10.30 14.42
N GLU A 57 22.30 -11.51 14.96
CA GLU A 57 21.03 -11.89 15.59
C GLU A 57 20.77 -11.07 16.87
N ARG A 58 21.77 -10.91 17.74
CA ARG A 58 21.67 -10.02 18.93
C ARG A 58 21.46 -8.56 18.57
N ALA A 59 22.00 -8.12 17.45
CA ALA A 59 21.76 -6.78 16.91
C ALA A 59 20.37 -6.65 16.25
N GLY A 60 19.57 -7.73 16.21
CA GLY A 60 18.22 -7.72 15.62
C GLY A 60 18.20 -7.65 14.10
N LEU A 61 19.33 -7.88 13.42
CA LEU A 61 19.43 -7.80 11.95
C LEU A 61 19.04 -9.11 11.25
N ILE A 62 19.22 -10.24 11.92
CA ILE A 62 18.80 -11.55 11.45
C ILE A 62 18.05 -12.30 12.55
N LYS A 63 17.23 -13.26 12.14
CA LYS A 63 16.59 -14.24 13.02
C LYS A 63 16.90 -15.63 12.50
N ARG A 64 17.19 -16.57 13.40
CA ARG A 64 17.46 -17.96 13.06
C ARG A 64 16.46 -18.87 13.75
N ASP A 65 15.93 -19.84 13.01
CA ASP A 65 15.12 -20.91 13.58
C ASP A 65 16.02 -22.14 13.77
N PRO A 66 16.36 -22.52 15.01
CA PRO A 66 17.26 -23.65 15.28
C PRO A 66 16.69 -25.00 14.82
N THR A 67 15.40 -25.07 14.51
CA THR A 67 14.73 -26.31 14.11
C THR A 67 14.75 -26.57 12.60
N LYS A 68 15.16 -25.58 11.80
CA LYS A 68 15.17 -25.68 10.33
C LYS A 68 16.59 -25.45 9.78
N PRO A 69 17.17 -26.40 9.03
CA PRO A 69 18.38 -26.16 8.27
C PRO A 69 18.11 -25.06 7.22
N ARG A 70 18.91 -24.01 7.19
CA ARG A 70 18.79 -22.80 6.35
C ARG A 70 17.74 -21.76 6.77
N ALA A 71 17.27 -21.80 8.00
CA ALA A 71 16.34 -20.79 8.49
C ALA A 71 17.06 -19.56 9.03
N LEU A 72 17.71 -18.81 8.16
CA LEU A 72 18.23 -17.48 8.44
C LEU A 72 17.29 -16.49 7.76
N GLU A 73 16.63 -15.66 8.55
CA GLU A 73 15.72 -14.61 8.09
C GLU A 73 16.38 -13.24 8.36
N LEU A 74 16.42 -12.37 7.36
CA LEU A 74 16.87 -11.00 7.52
C LEU A 74 15.79 -10.20 8.26
N SER A 75 16.08 -9.77 9.48
CA SER A 75 15.15 -8.92 10.24
C SER A 75 14.96 -7.59 9.52
N GLY A 76 13.72 -7.18 9.33
CA GLY A 76 13.37 -5.99 8.56
C GLY A 76 13.08 -6.25 7.08
N ARG A 77 13.45 -7.42 6.53
CA ARG A 77 13.15 -7.80 5.16
C ARG A 77 11.92 -8.70 5.09
N VAL A 78 11.79 -9.65 6.01
CA VAL A 78 10.54 -10.44 6.15
C VAL A 78 9.37 -9.51 6.47
N ALA A 79 9.60 -8.44 7.24
CA ALA A 79 8.60 -7.39 7.42
C ALA A 79 8.35 -6.57 6.14
N ARG A 80 9.34 -6.44 5.24
CA ARG A 80 9.19 -5.75 3.95
C ARG A 80 8.59 -6.66 2.86
N GLU A 81 8.96 -7.93 2.81
CA GLU A 81 8.41 -8.91 1.86
C GLU A 81 7.02 -9.43 2.30
N ALA A 82 6.79 -9.59 3.60
CA ALA A 82 5.46 -9.90 4.15
C ALA A 82 4.53 -8.68 4.19
N ALA A 83 5.08 -7.47 4.22
CA ALA A 83 4.30 -6.23 4.13
C ALA A 83 4.07 -5.79 2.68
N GLY A 84 4.72 -6.43 1.68
CA GLY A 84 4.69 -5.96 0.29
C GLY A 84 5.21 -4.51 0.17
N THR A 85 5.32 -4.01 -1.04
CA THR A 85 5.52 -2.57 -1.26
C THR A 85 4.29 -1.85 -0.71
N THR A 86 4.47 -0.95 0.25
CA THR A 86 3.37 -0.13 0.78
C THR A 86 3.49 1.29 0.26
N HIS A 87 2.36 1.87 -0.09
CA HIS A 87 2.26 3.25 -0.53
C HIS A 87 1.49 4.05 0.54
N ALA A 88 2.07 5.14 1.01
CA ALA A 88 1.39 6.07 1.90
C ALA A 88 0.42 6.91 1.06
N LEU A 89 -0.88 6.62 1.17
CA LEU A 89 -1.94 7.33 0.46
C LEU A 89 -2.61 8.35 1.37
N PRO A 90 -2.92 9.56 0.88
CA PRO A 90 -3.70 10.52 1.63
C PRO A 90 -5.14 10.03 1.79
N LEU A 91 -5.63 10.02 3.02
CA LEU A 91 -7.05 9.88 3.33
C LEU A 91 -7.69 11.25 3.24
N LEU A 92 -8.61 11.42 2.30
CA LEU A 92 -9.36 12.66 2.16
C LEU A 92 -10.63 12.62 3.02
N GLY A 93 -10.86 13.69 3.76
CA GLY A 93 -12.05 13.88 4.58
C GLY A 93 -13.22 14.38 3.76
N GLN A 94 -13.46 15.67 3.80
CA GLN A 94 -14.46 16.32 2.94
C GLN A 94 -13.78 16.84 1.67
N ILE A 95 -14.41 16.55 0.54
CA ILE A 95 -13.96 17.07 -0.75
C ILE A 95 -14.83 18.26 -1.08
N ALA A 96 -14.25 19.47 -1.03
CA ALA A 96 -14.90 20.68 -1.46
C ALA A 96 -14.80 20.87 -2.97
N ALA A 97 -15.86 21.32 -3.59
CA ALA A 97 -15.86 21.73 -5.00
C ALA A 97 -14.96 22.97 -5.22
N GLY A 98 -14.30 23.03 -6.37
CA GLY A 98 -13.53 24.21 -6.81
C GLY A 98 -12.08 24.29 -6.33
N GLY A 99 -11.65 23.48 -5.36
CA GLY A 99 -10.25 23.43 -4.91
C GLY A 99 -9.45 22.25 -5.49
N PRO A 100 -8.10 22.25 -5.38
CA PRO A 100 -7.31 21.08 -5.72
C PRO A 100 -7.68 19.90 -4.81
N LEU A 101 -8.04 18.75 -5.39
CA LEU A 101 -8.48 17.56 -4.65
C LEU A 101 -7.52 17.12 -3.53
N LEU A 102 -6.21 17.16 -3.83
CA LEU A 102 -5.13 16.79 -2.90
C LEU A 102 -4.54 18.00 -2.17
N ALA A 103 -5.29 19.08 -1.98
CA ALA A 103 -4.84 20.17 -1.15
C ALA A 103 -4.66 19.68 0.31
N GLU A 104 -3.64 20.21 1.02
CA GLU A 104 -3.32 19.80 2.39
C GLU A 104 -4.53 19.90 3.33
N GLN A 105 -5.39 20.89 3.12
CA GLN A 105 -6.61 21.09 3.91
C GLN A 105 -7.66 19.98 3.77
N ASN A 106 -7.58 19.15 2.73
CA ASN A 106 -8.50 18.04 2.49
C ASN A 106 -7.97 16.71 3.02
N VAL A 107 -6.72 16.66 3.49
CA VAL A 107 -6.06 15.44 3.95
C VAL A 107 -6.19 15.30 5.47
N ASP A 108 -6.96 14.31 5.92
CA ASP A 108 -7.12 13.99 7.34
C ASP A 108 -5.94 13.21 7.90
N ALA A 109 -5.38 12.30 7.10
CA ALA A 109 -4.30 11.40 7.50
C ALA A 109 -3.58 10.79 6.28
N TYR A 110 -2.44 10.12 6.51
CA TYR A 110 -1.83 9.23 5.54
C TYR A 110 -1.89 7.79 6.04
N ILE A 111 -2.37 6.88 5.19
CA ILE A 111 -2.50 5.46 5.50
C ILE A 111 -1.61 4.65 4.57
N SER A 112 -0.81 3.73 5.14
CA SER A 112 0.02 2.82 4.36
C SER A 112 -0.84 1.68 3.79
N VAL A 113 -0.93 1.62 2.47
CA VAL A 113 -1.71 0.63 1.72
C VAL A 113 -0.75 -0.32 1.00
N PRO A 114 -0.84 -1.65 1.21
CA PRO A 114 0.04 -2.61 0.56
C PRO A 114 -0.36 -2.88 -0.89
N GLU A 115 0.61 -3.31 -1.72
CA GLU A 115 0.29 -3.99 -2.96
C GLU A 115 -0.41 -5.34 -2.66
N PRO A 116 -1.39 -5.77 -3.46
CA PRO A 116 -1.80 -5.20 -4.75
C PRO A 116 -2.91 -4.14 -4.68
N LEU A 117 -3.32 -3.69 -3.48
CA LEU A 117 -4.43 -2.75 -3.30
C LEU A 117 -4.08 -1.33 -3.80
N SER A 118 -2.80 -0.97 -3.77
CA SER A 118 -2.29 0.28 -4.33
C SER A 118 -1.01 0.00 -5.11
N LYS A 119 -0.82 0.71 -6.20
CA LYS A 119 0.42 0.71 -7.00
C LYS A 119 1.20 2.01 -6.86
N GLY A 120 0.72 2.92 -6.00
CA GLY A 120 1.23 4.27 -5.88
C GLY A 120 0.82 5.17 -7.04
N GLY A 121 1.41 6.36 -7.11
CA GLY A 121 1.06 7.38 -8.08
C GLY A 121 -0.03 8.32 -7.57
N GLU A 122 -0.88 8.85 -8.44
CA GLU A 122 -1.97 9.75 -8.07
C GLU A 122 -3.17 8.93 -7.52
N GLU A 123 -2.98 8.30 -6.35
CA GLU A 123 -4.00 7.53 -5.65
C GLU A 123 -4.30 8.17 -4.29
N PHE A 124 -5.54 8.06 -3.84
CA PHE A 124 -5.99 8.57 -2.55
C PHE A 124 -7.04 7.65 -1.94
N LEU A 125 -7.38 7.88 -0.68
CA LEU A 125 -8.36 7.13 0.08
C LEU A 125 -9.55 8.00 0.40
N LEU A 126 -10.72 7.36 0.42
CA LEU A 126 -11.96 7.93 0.96
C LEU A 126 -12.59 6.95 1.92
N ARG A 127 -13.15 7.45 3.01
CA ARG A 127 -14.02 6.68 3.89
C ARG A 127 -15.45 6.72 3.34
N VAL A 128 -16.02 5.55 3.15
CA VAL A 128 -17.39 5.40 2.64
C VAL A 128 -18.40 5.80 3.72
N ARG A 129 -19.38 6.60 3.33
CA ARG A 129 -20.55 6.97 4.12
C ARG A 129 -21.81 6.41 3.48
N GLY A 130 -22.68 5.81 4.30
CA GLY A 130 -23.90 5.17 3.84
C GLY A 130 -23.65 3.80 3.16
N ASP A 131 -24.73 3.22 2.66
CA ASP A 131 -24.78 1.84 2.17
C ASP A 131 -25.25 1.71 0.71
N SER A 132 -25.21 2.80 -0.05
CA SER A 132 -25.69 2.84 -1.44
C SER A 132 -24.92 1.90 -2.40
N MET A 133 -23.76 1.35 -1.99
CA MET A 133 -22.92 0.44 -2.78
C MET A 133 -22.79 -0.94 -2.13
N ARG A 134 -23.70 -1.28 -1.23
CA ARG A 134 -23.67 -2.51 -0.44
C ARG A 134 -23.61 -3.79 -1.30
N ASP A 135 -24.36 -3.86 -2.37
CA ASP A 135 -24.46 -5.05 -3.22
C ASP A 135 -23.21 -5.21 -4.13
N ALA A 136 -22.39 -4.16 -4.23
CA ALA A 136 -21.02 -4.23 -4.78
C ALA A 136 -19.96 -4.60 -3.73
N GLY A 137 -20.36 -4.91 -2.49
CA GLY A 137 -19.44 -5.27 -1.38
C GLY A 137 -18.79 -4.07 -0.71
N ILE A 138 -19.17 -2.84 -1.05
CA ILE A 138 -18.67 -1.60 -0.43
C ILE A 138 -19.66 -1.18 0.64
N LEU A 139 -19.22 -1.23 1.90
CA LEU A 139 -20.07 -0.97 3.07
C LEU A 139 -19.73 0.36 3.72
N GLU A 140 -20.63 0.80 4.60
CA GLU A 140 -20.36 1.96 5.43
C GLU A 140 -19.09 1.78 6.26
N ASN A 141 -18.29 2.85 6.39
CA ASN A 141 -16.98 2.88 7.03
C ASN A 141 -15.85 2.12 6.33
N ASP A 142 -16.08 1.54 5.16
CA ASP A 142 -14.98 1.03 4.32
C ASP A 142 -14.07 2.17 3.86
N TYR A 143 -12.83 1.80 3.55
CA TYR A 143 -11.90 2.66 2.85
C TYR A 143 -11.83 2.22 1.39
N VAL A 144 -12.10 3.12 0.46
CA VAL A 144 -11.92 2.88 -0.98
C VAL A 144 -10.59 3.49 -1.43
N VAL A 145 -9.79 2.70 -2.15
CA VAL A 145 -8.60 3.18 -2.86
C VAL A 145 -9.06 3.71 -4.20
N VAL A 146 -8.77 4.97 -4.47
CA VAL A 146 -9.22 5.69 -5.66
C VAL A 146 -8.00 6.12 -6.47
N ARG A 147 -7.96 5.71 -7.74
CA ARG A 147 -7.00 6.24 -8.71
C ARG A 147 -7.58 7.47 -9.36
N ARG A 148 -6.88 8.59 -9.25
CA ARG A 148 -7.27 9.85 -9.84
C ARG A 148 -7.38 9.73 -11.36
N GLN A 149 -8.53 10.10 -11.91
CA GLN A 149 -8.78 10.24 -13.33
C GLN A 149 -10.01 11.12 -13.54
N GLN A 150 -10.10 11.78 -14.72
CA GLN A 150 -11.20 12.68 -15.04
C GLN A 150 -12.25 12.05 -15.96
N ASP A 151 -12.06 10.79 -16.32
CA ASP A 151 -12.92 10.04 -17.23
C ASP A 151 -13.20 8.65 -16.69
N ALA A 152 -14.29 8.02 -17.12
CA ALA A 152 -14.69 6.67 -16.73
C ALA A 152 -15.35 5.93 -17.88
N ARG A 153 -15.26 4.59 -17.82
CA ARG A 153 -15.98 3.69 -18.72
C ARG A 153 -17.23 3.17 -18.06
N ASP A 154 -18.21 2.82 -18.87
CA ASP A 154 -19.46 2.20 -18.41
C ASP A 154 -19.17 0.96 -17.54
N GLY A 155 -19.83 0.89 -16.39
CA GLY A 155 -19.66 -0.18 -15.41
C GLY A 155 -18.54 0.03 -14.40
N GLU A 156 -17.67 1.03 -14.55
CA GLU A 156 -16.65 1.34 -13.54
C GLU A 156 -17.27 1.98 -12.30
N ILE A 157 -16.76 1.63 -11.12
CA ILE A 157 -17.12 2.30 -9.86
C ILE A 157 -16.22 3.53 -9.72
N VAL A 158 -16.85 4.68 -9.56
CA VAL A 158 -16.18 5.97 -9.52
C VAL A 158 -16.52 6.76 -8.26
N VAL A 159 -15.65 7.70 -7.95
CA VAL A 159 -15.94 8.82 -7.05
C VAL A 159 -16.24 10.01 -7.93
N ALA A 160 -17.41 10.63 -7.75
CA ALA A 160 -17.85 11.77 -8.54
C ALA A 160 -18.47 12.84 -7.65
N LEU A 161 -18.31 14.11 -8.06
CA LEU A 161 -19.10 15.22 -7.57
C LEU A 161 -20.32 15.41 -8.49
N VAL A 162 -21.47 15.53 -7.88
CA VAL A 162 -22.75 15.75 -8.58
C VAL A 162 -23.25 17.14 -8.24
N GLY A 163 -23.51 17.97 -9.25
CA GLY A 163 -24.09 19.31 -9.09
C GLY A 163 -23.68 20.21 -10.23
N ASP A 164 -24.57 21.13 -10.59
CA ASP A 164 -24.37 22.15 -11.63
C ASP A 164 -23.81 23.46 -11.08
N ASP A 165 -23.65 23.58 -9.75
CA ASP A 165 -23.20 24.78 -9.05
C ASP A 165 -21.97 24.53 -8.16
N GLU A 166 -21.27 25.61 -7.78
CA GLU A 166 -20.16 25.65 -6.83
C GLU A 166 -20.49 25.05 -5.44
N ALA A 167 -21.73 24.60 -5.24
CA ALA A 167 -22.28 23.98 -4.04
C ALA A 167 -22.36 22.44 -4.10
N ALA A 168 -21.71 21.78 -5.06
CA ALA A 168 -21.57 20.32 -5.07
C ALA A 168 -20.61 19.88 -3.96
N ASP A 169 -21.09 19.87 -2.73
CA ASP A 169 -20.26 19.73 -1.53
C ASP A 169 -19.96 18.28 -1.15
N GLU A 170 -20.50 17.29 -1.83
CA GLU A 170 -20.33 15.90 -1.40
C GLU A 170 -19.97 14.95 -2.56
N ALA A 171 -18.81 14.29 -2.39
CA ALA A 171 -18.38 13.25 -3.28
C ALA A 171 -19.21 11.97 -3.05
N THR A 172 -19.68 11.35 -4.14
CA THR A 172 -20.43 10.10 -4.07
C THR A 172 -19.71 8.96 -4.77
N VAL A 173 -19.84 7.73 -4.24
CA VAL A 173 -19.34 6.49 -4.85
C VAL A 173 -20.50 5.80 -5.55
N LYS A 174 -20.41 5.61 -6.86
CA LYS A 174 -21.46 4.97 -7.68
C LYS A 174 -20.84 4.23 -8.87
N ARG A 175 -21.66 3.37 -9.51
CA ARG A 175 -21.30 2.79 -10.80
C ARG A 175 -21.68 3.76 -11.92
N PHE A 176 -20.70 4.03 -12.78
CA PHE A 176 -20.81 5.00 -13.85
C PHE A 176 -21.40 4.37 -15.12
N PHE A 177 -22.31 5.08 -15.78
CA PHE A 177 -22.82 4.77 -17.11
C PHE A 177 -23.06 6.06 -17.90
N ARG A 178 -22.83 6.00 -19.23
CA ARG A 178 -23.20 7.06 -20.17
C ARG A 178 -24.57 6.77 -20.72
N ASP A 179 -25.48 7.73 -20.59
CA ASP A 179 -26.82 7.69 -21.14
C ASP A 179 -27.00 8.72 -22.27
N LYS A 180 -28.10 8.61 -23.07
CA LYS A 180 -28.37 9.48 -24.21
C LYS A 180 -28.47 10.98 -23.88
N GLY A 181 -28.60 11.34 -22.63
CA GLY A 181 -28.77 12.72 -22.17
C GLY A 181 -27.74 13.16 -21.13
N GLY A 182 -26.67 12.37 -20.87
CA GLY A 182 -25.68 12.70 -19.87
C GLY A 182 -25.06 11.48 -19.18
N VAL A 183 -24.99 11.52 -17.88
CA VAL A 183 -24.40 10.49 -17.04
C VAL A 183 -25.44 9.93 -16.08
N ARG A 184 -25.43 8.62 -15.89
CA ARG A 184 -26.16 7.92 -14.84
C ARG A 184 -25.17 7.33 -13.84
N LEU A 185 -25.30 7.74 -12.60
CA LEU A 185 -24.57 7.18 -11.47
C LEU A 185 -25.48 6.21 -10.74
N GLN A 186 -25.23 4.92 -10.94
CA GLN A 186 -26.05 3.81 -10.45
C GLN A 186 -25.58 3.38 -9.06
N PRO A 187 -26.45 3.41 -8.03
CA PRO A 187 -26.20 2.74 -6.76
C PRO A 187 -26.24 1.21 -6.93
N GLU A 188 -25.50 0.52 -6.12
CA GLU A 188 -25.54 -0.94 -5.95
C GLU A 188 -26.29 -1.28 -4.65
N ASN A 189 -27.53 -0.79 -4.56
CA ASN A 189 -28.49 -1.04 -3.50
C ASN A 189 -29.86 -0.61 -4.00
N GLU A 190 -30.81 -1.52 -4.06
CA GLU A 190 -32.17 -1.29 -4.58
C GLU A 190 -32.97 -0.23 -3.79
N ALA A 191 -32.56 0.10 -2.56
CA ALA A 191 -33.20 1.16 -1.77
C ALA A 191 -32.87 2.58 -2.26
N TYR A 192 -31.97 2.73 -3.23
CA TYR A 192 -31.53 4.03 -3.75
C TYR A 192 -31.81 4.16 -5.24
N GLU A 193 -32.37 5.31 -5.63
CA GLU A 193 -32.59 5.64 -7.03
C GLU A 193 -31.27 6.06 -7.72
N PRO A 194 -31.11 5.77 -9.02
CA PRO A 194 -30.00 6.27 -9.83
C PRO A 194 -29.99 7.80 -9.89
N ILE A 195 -28.80 8.38 -9.89
CA ILE A 195 -28.62 9.82 -10.08
C ILE A 195 -28.42 10.05 -11.59
N HIS A 196 -29.25 10.87 -12.19
CA HIS A 196 -29.12 11.31 -13.58
C HIS A 196 -28.67 12.77 -13.60
N ALA A 197 -27.57 13.07 -14.30
CA ALA A 197 -27.03 14.41 -14.42
C ALA A 197 -26.54 14.67 -15.85
N ALA A 198 -26.66 15.91 -16.32
CA ALA A 198 -26.13 16.31 -17.62
C ALA A 198 -24.58 16.19 -17.61
N HIS A 199 -23.97 16.60 -16.50
CA HIS A 199 -22.53 16.53 -16.28
C HIS A 199 -22.23 16.08 -14.85
N VAL A 200 -21.11 15.39 -14.67
CA VAL A 200 -20.53 15.04 -13.36
C VAL A 200 -19.03 15.27 -13.42
N GLN A 201 -18.45 15.70 -12.33
CA GLN A 201 -16.99 15.74 -12.21
C GLN A 201 -16.50 14.41 -11.65
N ILE A 202 -15.82 13.62 -12.47
CA ILE A 202 -15.16 12.39 -12.02
C ILE A 202 -13.88 12.78 -11.29
N LEU A 203 -13.75 12.35 -10.03
CA LEU A 203 -12.55 12.54 -9.22
C LEU A 203 -11.57 11.39 -9.37
N GLY A 204 -12.10 10.17 -9.61
CA GLY A 204 -11.28 8.99 -9.82
C GLY A 204 -12.10 7.71 -9.88
N LYS A 205 -11.40 6.61 -10.18
CA LYS A 205 -11.91 5.25 -10.24
C LYS A 205 -11.56 4.50 -8.97
N VAL A 206 -12.52 3.80 -8.38
CA VAL A 206 -12.27 2.87 -7.28
C VAL A 206 -11.52 1.64 -7.81
N ILE A 207 -10.38 1.33 -7.21
CA ILE A 207 -9.50 0.22 -7.61
C ILE A 207 -9.32 -0.82 -6.50
N GLY A 208 -9.71 -0.49 -5.28
CA GLY A 208 -9.65 -1.39 -4.13
C GLY A 208 -10.54 -0.94 -2.99
N VAL A 209 -10.86 -1.87 -2.11
CA VAL A 209 -11.62 -1.65 -0.87
C VAL A 209 -10.95 -2.40 0.25
N PHE A 210 -10.87 -1.80 1.43
CA PHE A 210 -10.49 -2.49 2.65
C PHE A 210 -11.28 -1.95 3.85
N ARG A 211 -11.41 -2.78 4.89
CA ARG A 211 -12.12 -2.42 6.12
C ARG A 211 -11.40 -2.93 7.35
N THR A 212 -11.64 -2.23 8.44
CA THR A 212 -11.28 -2.67 9.79
C THR A 212 -12.51 -3.28 10.43
N LEU A 213 -12.37 -4.44 11.04
CA LEU A 213 -13.44 -5.15 11.78
C LEU A 213 -13.38 -4.81 13.25
#